data_cb7b4db897d9e62876b9ee318d9213d8
#
_entry.id   cb7b4db897d9e62876b9ee318d9213d8
#
_cell.length_a   1.000
_cell.length_b   1.000
_cell.length_c   1.000
_cell.angle_alpha   90.00
_cell.angle_beta   90.00
_cell.angle_gamma   90.00
#
_symmetry.space_group_name_H-M   'P 1'
#
loop_
_entity.id
_entity.type
_entity.pdbx_description
1 polymer ?
#
loop_
_entity_poly.entity_id
_entity_poly.type
_entity_poly.pdbx_seq_one_letter_code
_entity_poly.pdbx_strand_id
1 'polypeptide(L)'
;MPSIIENQRFVVHIDVLGMSALVAKDPNLAWKLLEQLVQARKDVHNTSITFLDTAETVAIPRHIQAVTFSDTVVLFSIGATLNDLRTTLVMATELFSKALHLCVPIRIGISVGTFFFNLDESMYAGPALIEAYHLGEAAKWIGIVTSAEVYRRAIEAGFQSGPFDVVIPTQIPICGGTKPGYAVNWPVILRSSIQAPMPVTALQVYGGFAQYFGAFERLDPKARIKYENTAAFMNANAG
;
A
#
# COMPACT_ATOMS: atom_id res chain seq x y z
N MET A 1 -13.39 -21.86 -21.76
CA MET A 1 -12.45 -21.19 -20.86
C MET A 1 -12.70 -19.70 -20.99
N PRO A 2 -12.81 -18.93 -19.91
CA PRO A 2 -12.87 -17.48 -20.01
C PRO A 2 -11.63 -16.97 -20.76
N SER A 3 -11.77 -15.89 -21.54
CA SER A 3 -10.65 -15.33 -22.28
C SER A 3 -9.58 -14.82 -21.28
N ILE A 4 -8.30 -14.83 -21.69
CA ILE A 4 -7.20 -14.35 -20.83
C ILE A 4 -7.45 -12.90 -20.37
N ILE A 5 -8.16 -12.10 -21.17
CA ILE A 5 -8.51 -10.71 -20.88
C ILE A 5 -9.51 -10.61 -19.72
N GLU A 6 -10.43 -11.56 -19.56
CA GLU A 6 -11.44 -11.56 -18.49
C GLU A 6 -10.86 -11.75 -17.10
N ASN A 7 -9.62 -12.23 -16.99
CA ASN A 7 -8.91 -12.43 -15.70
C ASN A 7 -7.84 -11.38 -15.41
N GLN A 8 -7.76 -10.29 -16.18
CA GLN A 8 -6.87 -9.19 -15.88
C GLN A 8 -7.43 -8.36 -14.72
N ARG A 9 -6.62 -8.13 -13.67
CA ARG A 9 -7.03 -7.44 -12.45
C ARG A 9 -5.87 -6.64 -11.89
N PHE A 10 -6.20 -5.54 -11.21
CA PHE A 10 -5.27 -4.89 -10.28
C PHE A 10 -5.25 -5.69 -8.99
N VAL A 11 -4.06 -5.98 -8.49
CA VAL A 11 -3.85 -6.72 -7.25
C VAL A 11 -2.95 -5.90 -6.33
N VAL A 12 -3.37 -5.75 -5.09
CA VAL A 12 -2.65 -5.06 -4.02
C VAL A 12 -2.30 -6.08 -2.95
N HIS A 13 -1.02 -6.23 -2.66
CA HIS A 13 -0.53 -7.03 -1.54
C HIS A 13 -0.05 -6.10 -0.43
N ILE A 14 -0.60 -6.26 0.76
CA ILE A 14 -0.32 -5.45 1.94
C ILE A 14 0.22 -6.36 3.04
N ASP A 15 1.36 -5.99 3.61
CA ASP A 15 2.06 -6.74 4.64
C ASP A 15 2.38 -5.85 5.84
N VAL A 16 2.19 -6.37 7.06
CA VAL A 16 2.49 -5.64 8.29
C VAL A 16 3.94 -5.89 8.70
N LEU A 17 4.72 -4.81 8.76
CA LEU A 17 6.12 -4.88 9.10
C LEU A 17 6.32 -5.21 10.59
N GLY A 18 7.18 -6.19 10.88
CA GLY A 18 7.55 -6.56 12.24
C GLY A 18 6.54 -7.47 12.96
N MET A 19 5.50 -7.95 12.29
CA MET A 19 4.44 -8.77 12.90
C MET A 19 4.98 -10.03 13.55
N SER A 20 5.88 -10.78 12.90
CA SER A 20 6.45 -12.00 13.47
C SER A 20 7.18 -11.75 14.80
N ALA A 21 7.92 -10.65 14.90
CA ALA A 21 8.60 -10.25 16.14
C ALA A 21 7.59 -9.82 17.22
N LEU A 22 6.52 -9.14 16.83
CA LEU A 22 5.47 -8.71 17.75
C LEU A 22 4.70 -9.91 18.29
N VAL A 23 4.32 -10.87 17.44
CA VAL A 23 3.65 -12.12 17.85
C VAL A 23 4.52 -12.91 18.82
N ALA A 24 5.82 -13.03 18.56
CA ALA A 24 6.74 -13.72 19.46
C ALA A 24 6.89 -13.05 20.83
N LYS A 25 6.76 -11.71 20.87
CA LYS A 25 6.91 -10.91 22.09
C LYS A 25 5.61 -10.78 22.87
N ASP A 26 4.52 -10.45 22.20
CA ASP A 26 3.19 -10.20 22.78
C ASP A 26 2.10 -10.53 21.75
N PRO A 27 1.57 -11.77 21.74
CA PRO A 27 0.55 -12.18 20.79
C PRO A 27 -0.79 -11.43 20.97
N ASN A 28 -1.12 -10.95 22.17
CA ASN A 28 -2.34 -10.17 22.39
C ASN A 28 -2.24 -8.78 21.77
N LEU A 29 -1.08 -8.15 21.87
CA LEU A 29 -0.83 -6.87 21.23
C LEU A 29 -0.79 -6.99 19.70
N ALA A 30 -0.19 -8.08 19.18
CA ALA A 30 -0.21 -8.40 17.76
C ALA A 30 -1.64 -8.57 17.23
N TRP A 31 -2.48 -9.31 17.99
CA TRP A 31 -3.89 -9.49 17.64
C TRP A 31 -4.66 -8.17 17.56
N LYS A 32 -4.52 -7.30 18.57
CA LYS A 32 -5.14 -5.96 18.56
C LYS A 32 -4.73 -5.13 17.35
N LEU A 33 -3.45 -5.18 16.97
CA LEU A 33 -2.95 -4.48 15.79
C LEU A 33 -3.59 -5.00 14.50
N LEU A 34 -3.74 -6.32 14.38
CA LEU A 34 -4.45 -6.94 13.25
C LEU A 34 -5.94 -6.57 13.22
N GLU A 35 -6.62 -6.57 14.36
CA GLU A 35 -8.02 -6.13 14.46
C GLU A 35 -8.19 -4.69 13.96
N GLN A 36 -7.27 -3.78 14.34
CA GLN A 36 -7.27 -2.40 13.87
C GLN A 36 -7.10 -2.30 12.35
N LEU A 37 -6.17 -3.06 11.77
CA LEU A 37 -5.96 -3.09 10.32
C LEU A 37 -7.18 -3.65 9.58
N VAL A 38 -7.77 -4.74 10.09
CA VAL A 38 -8.98 -5.34 9.50
C VAL A 38 -10.16 -4.38 9.57
N GLN A 39 -10.32 -3.65 10.68
CA GLN A 39 -11.37 -2.64 10.80
C GLN A 39 -11.14 -1.48 9.84
N ALA A 40 -9.92 -0.95 9.77
CA ALA A 40 -9.55 0.10 8.81
C ALA A 40 -9.84 -0.32 7.36
N ARG A 41 -9.51 -1.58 7.00
CA ARG A 41 -9.84 -2.14 5.68
C ARG A 41 -11.34 -2.18 5.43
N LYS A 42 -12.14 -2.63 6.40
CA LYS A 42 -13.61 -2.66 6.27
C LYS A 42 -14.18 -1.24 6.10
N ASP A 43 -13.69 -0.29 6.88
CA ASP A 43 -14.17 1.08 6.83
C ASP A 43 -13.90 1.72 5.46
N VAL A 44 -12.68 1.54 4.90
CA VAL A 44 -12.36 2.05 3.56
C VAL A 44 -13.16 1.30 2.49
N HIS A 45 -13.21 -0.03 2.56
CA HIS A 45 -13.90 -0.85 1.57
C HIS A 45 -15.40 -0.51 1.45
N ASN A 46 -16.06 -0.17 2.55
CA ASN A 46 -17.50 0.11 2.58
C ASN A 46 -17.85 1.56 2.22
N THR A 47 -16.95 2.30 1.59
CA THR A 47 -17.17 3.69 1.18
C THR A 47 -17.42 3.82 -0.33
N SER A 48 -17.78 5.03 -0.74
CA SER A 48 -17.85 5.44 -2.14
C SER A 48 -16.86 6.55 -2.40
N ILE A 49 -16.34 6.60 -3.63
CA ILE A 49 -15.40 7.62 -4.09
C ILE A 49 -16.10 8.46 -5.15
N THR A 50 -16.00 9.78 -5.05
CA THR A 50 -16.41 10.69 -6.13
C THR A 50 -15.17 11.21 -6.84
N PHE A 51 -15.04 10.89 -8.13
CA PHE A 51 -13.96 11.39 -8.98
C PHE A 51 -14.32 12.82 -9.43
N LEU A 52 -13.49 13.79 -9.05
CA LEU A 52 -13.78 15.22 -9.29
C LEU A 52 -13.72 15.61 -10.77
N ASP A 53 -12.93 14.90 -11.56
CA ASP A 53 -12.77 15.14 -13.01
C ASP A 53 -13.99 14.70 -13.83
N THR A 54 -14.71 13.68 -13.39
CA THR A 54 -15.89 13.12 -14.07
C THR A 54 -17.19 13.33 -13.31
N ALA A 55 -17.13 13.81 -12.06
CA ALA A 55 -18.24 13.83 -11.10
C ALA A 55 -18.92 12.47 -10.89
N GLU A 56 -18.25 11.37 -11.29
CA GLU A 56 -18.76 10.02 -11.13
C GLU A 56 -18.55 9.55 -9.69
N THR A 57 -19.58 8.98 -9.08
CA THR A 57 -19.49 8.34 -7.75
C THR A 57 -19.51 6.83 -7.90
N VAL A 58 -18.48 6.20 -7.38
CA VAL A 58 -18.22 4.76 -7.49
C VAL A 58 -18.17 4.14 -6.10
N ALA A 59 -18.98 3.11 -5.88
CA ALA A 59 -18.92 2.32 -4.65
C ALA A 59 -17.74 1.33 -4.71
N ILE A 60 -16.80 1.45 -3.77
CA ILE A 60 -15.59 0.59 -3.74
C ILE A 60 -15.94 -0.91 -3.81
N PRO A 61 -16.93 -1.44 -3.07
CA PRO A 61 -17.25 -2.87 -3.10
C PRO A 61 -17.68 -3.41 -4.46
N ARG A 62 -18.08 -2.53 -5.39
CA ARG A 62 -18.41 -2.92 -6.77
C ARG A 62 -17.21 -3.10 -7.67
N HIS A 63 -16.06 -2.58 -7.27
CA HIS A 63 -14.82 -2.60 -8.05
C HIS A 63 -13.72 -3.42 -7.40
N ILE A 64 -13.66 -3.44 -6.07
CA ILE A 64 -12.59 -4.08 -5.31
C ILE A 64 -13.15 -5.14 -4.37
N GLN A 65 -12.52 -6.29 -4.34
CA GLN A 65 -12.68 -7.31 -3.30
C GLN A 65 -11.50 -7.26 -2.35
N ALA A 66 -11.70 -7.70 -1.12
CA ALA A 66 -10.69 -7.65 -0.08
C ALA A 66 -10.70 -8.94 0.76
N VAL A 67 -9.56 -9.58 0.87
CA VAL A 67 -9.36 -10.75 1.72
C VAL A 67 -8.23 -10.50 2.70
N THR A 68 -8.30 -11.14 3.86
CA THR A 68 -7.28 -11.04 4.90
C THR A 68 -6.86 -12.43 5.32
N PHE A 69 -5.57 -12.68 5.32
CA PHE A 69 -4.97 -13.92 5.79
C PHE A 69 -3.75 -13.60 6.65
N SER A 70 -3.76 -14.03 7.92
CA SER A 70 -2.71 -13.69 8.89
C SER A 70 -2.49 -12.17 8.97
N ASP A 71 -1.28 -11.70 8.78
CA ASP A 71 -0.86 -10.29 8.74
C ASP A 71 -0.88 -9.68 7.33
N THR A 72 -1.43 -10.42 6.36
CA THR A 72 -1.53 -9.99 4.97
C THR A 72 -2.96 -9.61 4.60
N VAL A 73 -3.12 -8.47 3.94
CA VAL A 73 -4.36 -8.09 3.26
C VAL A 73 -4.11 -8.09 1.75
N VAL A 74 -4.98 -8.75 1.01
CA VAL A 74 -4.98 -8.71 -0.46
C VAL A 74 -6.24 -8.01 -0.93
N LEU A 75 -6.07 -6.96 -1.74
CA LEU A 75 -7.15 -6.32 -2.45
C LEU A 75 -7.02 -6.67 -3.93
N PHE A 76 -8.13 -6.89 -4.61
CA PHE A 76 -8.10 -7.12 -6.04
C PHE A 76 -9.35 -6.56 -6.72
N SER A 77 -9.16 -6.00 -7.91
CA SER A 77 -10.25 -5.45 -8.68
C SER A 77 -11.08 -6.55 -9.37
N ILE A 78 -12.32 -6.23 -9.69
CA ILE A 78 -13.19 -7.14 -10.44
C ILE A 78 -12.76 -7.22 -11.92
N GLY A 79 -12.23 -6.12 -12.47
CA GLY A 79 -11.72 -6.04 -13.83
C GLY A 79 -10.41 -5.25 -13.89
N ALA A 80 -10.08 -4.70 -15.06
CA ALA A 80 -8.89 -3.89 -15.27
C ALA A 80 -9.23 -2.60 -16.06
N THR A 81 -10.39 -2.02 -15.80
CA THR A 81 -10.85 -0.76 -16.37
C THR A 81 -10.15 0.44 -15.73
N LEU A 82 -10.38 1.63 -16.28
CA LEU A 82 -9.90 2.88 -15.67
C LEU A 82 -10.47 3.10 -14.27
N ASN A 83 -11.76 2.80 -14.06
CA ASN A 83 -12.37 2.93 -12.73
C ASN A 83 -11.81 1.91 -11.74
N ASP A 84 -11.46 0.69 -12.20
CA ASP A 84 -10.79 -0.29 -11.36
C ASP A 84 -9.39 0.19 -10.94
N LEU A 85 -8.62 0.81 -11.86
CA LEU A 85 -7.33 1.43 -11.54
C LEU A 85 -7.47 2.53 -10.49
N ARG A 86 -8.38 3.50 -10.75
CA ARG A 86 -8.64 4.64 -9.85
C ARG A 86 -9.04 4.16 -8.47
N THR A 87 -10.02 3.26 -8.42
CA THR A 87 -10.53 2.71 -7.15
C THR A 87 -9.45 1.93 -6.39
N THR A 88 -8.60 1.16 -7.11
CA THR A 88 -7.48 0.44 -6.51
C THR A 88 -6.47 1.39 -5.87
N LEU A 89 -6.04 2.43 -6.60
CA LEU A 89 -5.07 3.40 -6.09
C LEU A 89 -5.62 4.18 -4.89
N VAL A 90 -6.88 4.63 -4.96
CA VAL A 90 -7.52 5.35 -3.84
C VAL A 90 -7.65 4.43 -2.64
N MET A 91 -8.19 3.22 -2.80
CA MET A 91 -8.36 2.29 -1.68
C MET A 91 -7.02 1.92 -1.01
N ALA A 92 -5.98 1.66 -1.81
CA ALA A 92 -4.66 1.35 -1.28
C ALA A 92 -4.07 2.54 -0.50
N THR A 93 -4.21 3.76 -1.02
CA THR A 93 -3.70 4.98 -0.37
C THR A 93 -4.48 5.34 0.89
N GLU A 94 -5.81 5.22 0.88
CA GLU A 94 -6.65 5.47 2.05
C GLU A 94 -6.39 4.44 3.16
N LEU A 95 -6.25 3.16 2.81
CA LEU A 95 -5.90 2.14 3.79
C LEU A 95 -4.50 2.37 4.35
N PHE A 96 -3.52 2.77 3.51
CA PHE A 96 -2.19 3.17 3.94
C PHE A 96 -2.24 4.35 4.92
N SER A 97 -3.01 5.39 4.59
CA SER A 97 -3.23 6.55 5.46
C SER A 97 -3.81 6.15 6.82
N LYS A 98 -4.88 5.36 6.82
CA LYS A 98 -5.50 4.87 8.07
C LYS A 98 -4.52 4.01 8.88
N ALA A 99 -3.74 3.14 8.23
CA ALA A 99 -2.73 2.34 8.92
C ALA A 99 -1.67 3.21 9.60
N LEU A 100 -1.19 4.28 8.93
CA LEU A 100 -0.27 5.25 9.54
C LEU A 100 -0.88 5.93 10.76
N HIS A 101 -2.14 6.39 10.68
CA HIS A 101 -2.83 7.01 11.82
C HIS A 101 -3.03 6.04 13.00
N LEU A 102 -3.26 4.77 12.72
CA LEU A 102 -3.36 3.71 13.72
C LEU A 102 -2.00 3.19 14.20
N CYS A 103 -0.92 3.77 13.70
CA CYS A 103 0.45 3.33 13.98
C CYS A 103 0.71 1.86 13.61
N VAL A 104 0.11 1.39 12.53
CA VAL A 104 0.35 0.07 11.93
C VAL A 104 1.32 0.22 10.76
N PRO A 105 2.58 -0.23 10.89
CA PRO A 105 3.55 -0.08 9.81
C PRO A 105 3.28 -1.10 8.71
N ILE A 106 2.78 -0.64 7.57
CA ILE A 106 2.51 -1.51 6.41
C ILE A 106 3.37 -1.12 5.21
N ARG A 107 3.61 -2.11 4.38
CA ARG A 107 4.16 -1.92 3.03
C ARG A 107 3.19 -2.52 2.02
N ILE A 108 3.14 -1.91 0.84
CA ILE A 108 2.18 -2.26 -0.20
C ILE A 108 2.90 -2.46 -1.53
N GLY A 109 2.57 -3.54 -2.22
CA GLY A 109 2.89 -3.73 -3.63
C GLY A 109 1.62 -3.76 -4.47
N ILE A 110 1.61 -3.07 -5.61
CA ILE A 110 0.47 -3.03 -6.54
C ILE A 110 0.93 -3.51 -7.91
N SER A 111 0.23 -4.48 -8.47
CA SER A 111 0.46 -4.96 -9.82
C SER A 111 -0.83 -5.05 -10.63
N VAL A 112 -0.71 -5.38 -11.90
CA VAL A 112 -1.84 -5.69 -12.77
C VAL A 112 -1.49 -6.85 -13.69
N GLY A 113 -2.41 -7.79 -13.83
CA GLY A 113 -2.19 -8.96 -14.66
C GLY A 113 -3.21 -10.05 -14.38
N THR A 114 -2.92 -11.26 -14.88
CA THR A 114 -3.79 -12.41 -14.68
C THR A 114 -3.89 -12.77 -13.19
N PHE A 115 -5.13 -12.82 -12.71
CA PHE A 115 -5.46 -13.22 -11.35
C PHE A 115 -6.79 -13.94 -11.31
N PHE A 116 -6.80 -15.14 -10.73
CA PHE A 116 -7.97 -15.99 -10.55
C PHE A 116 -8.35 -16.00 -9.07
N PHE A 117 -9.65 -16.03 -8.81
CA PHE A 117 -10.16 -16.19 -7.45
C PHE A 117 -11.45 -16.99 -7.43
N ASN A 118 -11.65 -17.69 -6.31
CA ASN A 118 -12.92 -18.30 -5.93
C ASN A 118 -13.12 -17.95 -4.45
N LEU A 119 -14.09 -17.07 -4.17
CA LEU A 119 -14.33 -16.56 -2.81
C LEU A 119 -14.92 -17.65 -1.91
N ASP A 120 -15.76 -18.52 -2.45
CA ASP A 120 -16.44 -19.58 -1.68
C ASP A 120 -15.43 -20.61 -1.16
N GLU A 121 -14.42 -20.92 -2.00
CA GLU A 121 -13.36 -21.87 -1.64
C GLU A 121 -12.10 -21.18 -1.10
N SER A 122 -12.11 -19.86 -0.94
CA SER A 122 -10.94 -19.06 -0.51
C SER A 122 -9.67 -19.33 -1.33
N MET A 123 -9.83 -19.51 -2.65
CA MET A 123 -8.73 -19.80 -3.58
C MET A 123 -8.32 -18.55 -4.35
N TYR A 124 -7.02 -18.26 -4.35
CA TYR A 124 -6.44 -17.07 -4.97
C TYR A 124 -5.12 -17.43 -5.65
N ALA A 125 -5.00 -17.19 -6.96
CA ALA A 125 -3.79 -17.51 -7.70
C ALA A 125 -3.62 -16.62 -8.93
N GLY A 126 -2.38 -16.27 -9.24
CA GLY A 126 -2.03 -15.58 -10.49
C GLY A 126 -0.73 -14.82 -10.42
N PRO A 127 -0.10 -14.58 -11.59
CA PRO A 127 1.14 -13.81 -11.67
C PRO A 127 1.05 -12.43 -11.03
N ALA A 128 -0.11 -11.76 -11.13
CA ALA A 128 -0.30 -10.43 -10.55
C ALA A 128 -0.14 -10.44 -9.01
N LEU A 129 -0.64 -11.46 -8.31
CA LEU A 129 -0.46 -11.57 -6.86
C LEU A 129 1.01 -11.78 -6.49
N ILE A 130 1.70 -12.65 -7.24
CA ILE A 130 3.12 -12.93 -7.02
C ILE A 130 3.96 -11.68 -7.26
N GLU A 131 3.68 -10.93 -8.32
CA GLU A 131 4.38 -9.67 -8.61
C GLU A 131 4.12 -8.62 -7.53
N ALA A 132 2.87 -8.42 -7.11
CA ALA A 132 2.52 -7.47 -6.04
C ALA A 132 3.24 -7.83 -4.72
N TYR A 133 3.26 -9.11 -4.34
CA TYR A 133 4.01 -9.60 -3.20
C TYR A 133 5.50 -9.25 -3.30
N HIS A 134 6.16 -9.60 -4.42
CA HIS A 134 7.59 -9.35 -4.60
C HIS A 134 7.94 -7.85 -4.61
N LEU A 135 7.09 -7.01 -5.19
CA LEU A 135 7.27 -5.55 -5.16
C LEU A 135 7.29 -5.02 -3.72
N GLY A 136 6.30 -5.42 -2.92
CA GLY A 136 6.21 -5.04 -1.52
C GLY A 136 7.39 -5.60 -0.71
N GLU A 137 7.68 -6.90 -0.83
CA GLU A 137 8.72 -7.60 -0.05
C GLU A 137 10.14 -7.06 -0.33
N ALA A 138 10.42 -6.72 -1.59
CA ALA A 138 11.72 -6.16 -1.97
C ALA A 138 11.94 -4.76 -1.37
N ALA A 139 10.91 -3.95 -1.25
CA ALA A 139 10.99 -2.57 -0.78
C ALA A 139 11.31 -2.50 0.73
N LYS A 140 12.37 -1.77 1.08
CA LYS A 140 12.84 -1.64 2.47
C LYS A 140 12.41 -0.29 3.06
N TRP A 141 11.09 -0.03 3.06
CA TRP A 141 10.44 1.17 3.60
C TRP A 141 8.98 0.89 4.03
N ILE A 142 8.33 1.89 4.60
CA ILE A 142 6.88 1.99 4.75
C ILE A 142 6.39 2.82 3.56
N GLY A 143 5.69 2.19 2.63
CA GLY A 143 5.30 2.86 1.39
C GLY A 143 4.57 1.93 0.43
N ILE A 144 4.23 2.48 -0.74
CA ILE A 144 3.43 1.83 -1.77
C ILE A 144 4.24 1.77 -3.08
N VAL A 145 4.65 0.58 -3.48
CA VAL A 145 5.37 0.33 -4.74
C VAL A 145 4.40 -0.20 -5.80
N THR A 146 4.58 0.20 -7.04
CA THR A 146 3.75 -0.29 -8.15
C THR A 146 4.59 -0.97 -9.23
N SER A 147 3.96 -1.86 -10.01
CA SER A 147 4.58 -2.39 -11.23
C SER A 147 4.69 -1.31 -12.31
N ALA A 148 5.57 -1.54 -13.28
CA ALA A 148 5.72 -0.66 -14.43
C ALA A 148 4.43 -0.56 -15.25
N GLU A 149 3.66 -1.64 -15.32
CA GLU A 149 2.39 -1.66 -16.06
C GLU A 149 1.31 -0.82 -15.34
N VAL A 150 1.25 -0.83 -14.00
CA VAL A 150 0.36 0.06 -13.22
C VAL A 150 0.74 1.53 -13.49
N TYR A 151 2.02 1.85 -13.47
CA TYR A 151 2.52 3.20 -13.80
C TYR A 151 2.14 3.62 -15.21
N ARG A 152 2.38 2.77 -16.22
CA ARG A 152 2.01 3.04 -17.61
C ARG A 152 0.51 3.35 -17.75
N ARG A 153 -0.34 2.53 -17.14
CA ARG A 153 -1.80 2.75 -17.15
C ARG A 153 -2.21 4.02 -16.40
N ALA A 154 -1.51 4.38 -15.34
CA ALA A 154 -1.76 5.63 -14.63
C ALA A 154 -1.43 6.87 -15.50
N ILE A 155 -0.33 6.82 -16.29
CA ILE A 155 -0.01 7.85 -17.28
C ILE A 155 -1.10 7.95 -18.35
N GLU A 156 -1.47 6.83 -18.96
CA GLU A 156 -2.50 6.78 -20.00
C GLU A 156 -3.87 7.29 -19.49
N ALA A 157 -4.13 7.11 -18.20
CA ALA A 157 -5.31 7.63 -17.53
C ALA A 157 -5.23 9.13 -17.16
N GLY A 158 -4.11 9.80 -17.46
CA GLY A 158 -3.95 11.23 -17.18
C GLY A 158 -3.64 11.55 -15.71
N PHE A 159 -3.18 10.58 -14.91
CA PHE A 159 -2.80 10.81 -13.50
C PHE A 159 -1.44 11.49 -13.34
N GLN A 160 -0.87 11.97 -14.43
CA GLN A 160 0.29 12.83 -14.48
C GLN A 160 -0.12 14.18 -15.04
N SER A 161 -0.49 15.11 -14.21
CA SER A 161 -0.80 16.48 -14.62
C SER A 161 -0.28 17.51 -13.61
N GLY A 162 1.03 17.45 -13.33
CA GLY A 162 1.68 18.47 -12.51
C GLY A 162 2.08 18.03 -11.10
N PRO A 163 2.07 18.91 -10.10
CA PRO A 163 2.63 18.63 -8.76
C PRO A 163 1.93 17.54 -7.96
N PHE A 164 0.90 16.93 -8.52
CA PHE A 164 0.08 15.89 -7.89
C PHE A 164 0.12 14.54 -8.61
N ASP A 165 1.26 14.22 -9.23
CA ASP A 165 1.44 12.89 -9.82
C ASP A 165 1.18 11.81 -8.78
N VAL A 166 0.12 11.02 -9.01
CA VAL A 166 -0.30 9.97 -8.06
C VAL A 166 0.70 8.82 -8.01
N VAL A 167 1.29 8.47 -9.16
CA VAL A 167 2.33 7.43 -9.27
C VAL A 167 3.54 8.04 -9.94
N ILE A 168 4.70 7.92 -9.30
CA ILE A 168 5.96 8.55 -9.75
C ILE A 168 7.07 7.53 -9.98
N PRO A 169 7.97 7.78 -10.96
CA PRO A 169 9.25 7.06 -11.03
C PRO A 169 10.13 7.50 -9.86
N THR A 170 10.77 6.55 -9.20
CA THR A 170 11.64 6.82 -8.04
C THR A 170 12.67 5.71 -7.84
N GLN A 171 13.60 5.94 -6.92
CA GLN A 171 14.55 4.93 -6.48
C GLN A 171 13.94 4.14 -5.31
N ILE A 172 13.56 2.89 -5.55
CA ILE A 172 13.02 2.00 -4.52
C ILE A 172 14.16 1.45 -3.68
N PRO A 173 14.18 1.68 -2.35
CA PRO A 173 15.19 1.12 -1.47
C PRO A 173 15.00 -0.41 -1.36
N ILE A 174 16.07 -1.15 -1.62
CA ILE A 174 16.13 -2.60 -1.55
C ILE A 174 17.26 -3.06 -0.63
N CYS A 175 17.42 -4.36 -0.43
CA CYS A 175 18.58 -4.89 0.29
C CYS A 175 19.85 -4.56 -0.51
N GLY A 176 20.80 -3.87 0.13
CA GLY A 176 22.09 -3.51 -0.48
C GLY A 176 22.09 -2.26 -1.35
N GLY A 177 21.02 -1.46 -1.39
CA GLY A 177 21.00 -0.20 -2.15
C GLY A 177 19.60 0.21 -2.61
N THR A 178 19.54 0.76 -3.83
CA THR A 178 18.29 1.18 -4.47
C THR A 178 18.19 0.63 -5.89
N LYS A 179 16.97 0.53 -6.42
CA LYS A 179 16.72 0.25 -7.84
C LYS A 179 15.70 1.22 -8.42
N PRO A 180 15.78 1.57 -9.70
CA PRO A 180 14.72 2.29 -10.37
C PRO A 180 13.38 1.53 -10.28
N GLY A 181 12.29 2.25 -10.05
CA GLY A 181 10.95 1.67 -9.95
C GLY A 181 9.89 2.76 -9.86
N TYR A 182 8.69 2.39 -9.45
CA TYR A 182 7.54 3.27 -9.38
C TYR A 182 6.86 3.16 -8.03
N ALA A 183 6.37 4.28 -7.51
CA ALA A 183 5.70 4.34 -6.22
C ALA A 183 4.50 5.29 -6.27
N VAL A 184 3.51 5.04 -5.41
CA VAL A 184 2.48 6.03 -5.14
C VAL A 184 3.11 7.19 -4.37
N ASN A 185 2.85 8.41 -4.82
CA ASN A 185 3.35 9.64 -4.19
C ASN A 185 2.51 10.02 -2.97
N TRP A 186 2.39 9.08 -2.04
CA TRP A 186 1.56 9.24 -0.84
C TRP A 186 1.96 10.45 0.04
N PRO A 187 3.23 10.91 0.12
CA PRO A 187 3.54 12.11 0.91
C PRO A 187 2.81 13.35 0.43
N VAL A 188 2.72 13.55 -0.89
CA VAL A 188 1.96 14.66 -1.48
C VAL A 188 0.45 14.47 -1.26
N ILE A 189 -0.07 13.26 -1.50
CA ILE A 189 -1.49 12.95 -1.35
C ILE A 189 -1.95 13.17 0.10
N LEU A 190 -1.13 12.76 1.07
CA LEU A 190 -1.45 12.85 2.49
C LEU A 190 -0.94 14.13 3.16
N ARG A 191 -0.41 15.09 2.40
CA ARG A 191 0.21 16.32 2.94
C ARG A 191 -0.70 17.09 3.89
N SER A 192 -1.99 17.20 3.57
CA SER A 192 -2.98 17.87 4.44
C SER A 192 -3.22 17.13 5.76
N SER A 193 -2.93 15.83 5.81
CA SER A 193 -3.08 14.96 6.99
C SER A 193 -1.79 14.80 7.78
N ILE A 194 -0.63 15.06 7.15
CA ILE A 194 0.69 14.97 7.80
C ILE A 194 1.02 16.35 8.39
N GLN A 195 0.79 16.51 9.68
CA GLN A 195 1.07 17.77 10.40
C GLN A 195 2.53 17.88 10.88
N ALA A 196 3.45 17.10 10.34
CA ALA A 196 4.86 17.14 10.75
C ALA A 196 5.61 18.25 9.98
N PRO A 197 6.47 19.03 10.65
CA PRO A 197 7.36 19.97 9.97
C PRO A 197 8.35 19.19 9.10
N MET A 198 8.57 19.66 7.88
CA MET A 198 9.57 19.10 6.97
C MET A 198 10.93 19.81 7.17
N PRO A 199 12.06 19.11 7.02
CA PRO A 199 12.20 17.68 6.79
C PRO A 199 11.92 16.82 8.02
N VAL A 200 11.37 15.62 7.82
CA VAL A 200 11.15 14.64 8.89
C VAL A 200 12.38 13.75 9.07
N THR A 201 12.61 13.31 10.30
CA THR A 201 13.63 12.32 10.64
C THR A 201 13.04 10.91 10.75
N ALA A 202 13.88 9.88 10.66
CA ALA A 202 13.46 8.49 10.88
C ALA A 202 12.81 8.28 12.26
N LEU A 203 13.30 8.96 13.30
CA LEU A 203 12.74 8.91 14.65
C LEU A 203 11.31 9.52 14.68
N GLN A 204 11.06 10.61 13.97
CA GLN A 204 9.71 11.19 13.88
C GLN A 204 8.76 10.27 13.11
N VAL A 205 9.20 9.67 11.99
CA VAL A 205 8.41 8.66 11.27
C VAL A 205 8.09 7.47 12.17
N TYR A 206 9.05 7.04 12.99
CA TYR A 206 8.87 5.91 13.90
C TYR A 206 8.00 6.22 15.11
N GLY A 207 7.91 7.47 15.56
CA GLY A 207 7.37 7.85 16.86
C GLY A 207 6.05 7.18 17.25
N GLY A 208 5.09 7.12 16.34
CA GLY A 208 3.80 6.46 16.58
C GLY A 208 3.90 4.94 16.75
N PHE A 209 4.89 4.29 16.13
CA PHE A 209 5.06 2.84 16.18
C PHE A 209 5.75 2.33 17.45
N ALA A 210 6.37 3.24 18.23
CA ALA A 210 7.12 2.91 19.45
C ALA A 210 6.27 2.18 20.49
N GLN A 211 4.96 2.43 20.52
CA GLN A 211 4.02 1.76 21.43
C GLN A 211 3.95 0.24 21.22
N TYR A 212 4.20 -0.24 20.00
CA TYR A 212 4.19 -1.66 19.66
C TYR A 212 5.60 -2.28 19.68
N PHE A 213 6.58 -1.55 19.16
CA PHE A 213 7.90 -2.12 18.86
C PHE A 213 8.99 -1.64 19.83
N GLY A 214 8.68 -0.71 20.75
CA GLY A 214 9.61 -0.19 21.75
C GLY A 214 10.45 0.99 21.25
N ALA A 215 11.57 1.30 21.92
CA ALA A 215 12.40 2.45 21.59
C ALA A 215 13.14 2.28 20.26
N PHE A 216 13.23 3.36 19.46
CA PHE A 216 13.89 3.38 18.14
C PHE A 216 15.34 2.88 18.20
N GLU A 217 16.08 3.25 19.25
CA GLU A 217 17.47 2.90 19.43
C GLU A 217 17.69 1.38 19.65
N ARG A 218 16.63 0.67 20.06
CA ARG A 218 16.65 -0.78 20.31
C ARG A 218 16.20 -1.61 19.11
N LEU A 219 15.78 -0.96 18.02
CA LEU A 219 15.41 -1.66 16.82
C LEU A 219 16.62 -2.34 16.16
N ASP A 220 16.38 -3.51 15.61
CA ASP A 220 17.32 -4.15 14.69
C ASP A 220 17.67 -3.19 13.55
N PRO A 221 18.96 -3.10 13.12
CA PRO A 221 19.36 -2.22 12.03
C PRO A 221 18.53 -2.43 10.73
N LYS A 222 18.13 -3.67 10.42
CA LYS A 222 17.28 -3.97 9.26
C LYS A 222 15.85 -3.43 9.40
N ALA A 223 15.38 -3.25 10.63
CA ALA A 223 14.10 -2.59 10.88
C ALA A 223 14.25 -1.07 10.79
N ARG A 224 15.32 -0.53 11.38
CA ARG A 224 15.60 0.93 11.44
C ARG A 224 15.74 1.55 10.06
N ILE A 225 16.46 0.88 9.15
CA ILE A 225 16.66 1.36 7.77
C ILE A 225 15.35 1.59 7.02
N LYS A 226 14.27 0.89 7.36
CA LYS A 226 12.97 1.10 6.73
C LYS A 226 12.39 2.48 7.06
N TYR A 227 12.56 2.94 8.28
CA TYR A 227 12.11 4.27 8.72
C TYR A 227 13.00 5.38 8.16
N GLU A 228 14.30 5.13 8.04
CA GLU A 228 15.26 6.04 7.39
C GLU A 228 14.89 6.24 5.92
N ASN A 229 14.64 5.16 5.20
CA ASN A 229 14.22 5.19 3.80
C ASN A 229 12.86 5.86 3.61
N THR A 230 11.93 5.64 4.54
CA THR A 230 10.62 6.31 4.51
C THR A 230 10.76 7.81 4.71
N ALA A 231 11.57 8.25 5.69
CA ALA A 231 11.86 9.66 5.91
C ALA A 231 12.53 10.30 4.68
N ALA A 232 13.49 9.60 4.07
CA ALA A 232 14.15 10.07 2.84
C ALA A 232 13.15 10.25 1.68
N PHE A 233 12.23 9.28 1.48
CA PHE A 233 11.20 9.38 0.46
C PHE A 233 10.22 10.53 0.74
N MET A 234 9.78 10.70 1.99
CA MET A 234 8.93 11.83 2.39
C MET A 234 9.60 13.16 2.09
N ASN A 235 10.86 13.33 2.49
CA ASN A 235 11.60 14.57 2.31
C ASN A 235 11.86 14.90 0.84
N ALA A 236 12.05 13.89 0.00
CA ALA A 236 12.25 14.08 -1.44
C ALA A 236 10.96 14.46 -2.19
N ASN A 237 9.78 14.12 -1.65
CA ASN A 237 8.49 14.26 -2.35
C ASN A 237 7.49 15.14 -1.59
N ALA A 238 7.86 15.77 -0.50
CA ALA A 238 6.98 16.64 0.27
C ALA A 238 6.81 18.05 -0.32
N GLY A 239 7.48 18.36 -1.43
CA GLY A 239 7.46 19.52 -2.35
C GLY A 239 6.97 20.84 -1.82
#